data_d02a8af0b34828a917f545f0552c8ae2
#
_entry.id   d02a8af0b34828a917f545f0552c8ae2
#
_cell.length_a   1.000
_cell.length_b   1.000
_cell.length_c   1.000
_cell.angle_alpha   90.00
_cell.angle_beta   90.00
_cell.angle_gamma   90.00
#
_symmetry.space_group_name_H-M   'P 1'
#
loop_
_entity.id
_entity.type
_entity.pdbx_description
1 polymer ?
#
loop_
_entity_poly.entity_id
_entity_poly.type
_entity_poly.pdbx_seq_one_letter_code
_entity_poly.pdbx_strand_id
1 'polypeptide(L)'
;AQSLFGTECNQKVVDFEILTPPAPGTPFHHAFPVHDLQAAKDFYGGILGCIEGRSSAKWQDYSLHGHQIVAHWVGNDYRCQDYFNPVDGDEVPVPHTGLALKEDEFHTLAKRVSDAGVTFIVPPHKRFEGMPGEQWTMFFKDPSGNNLEFKTMSKPENLFAKYEVVDATEL
;
A
#
# COMPACT_ATOMS: atom_id res chain seq x y z
N ALA A 1 -27.57 -16.38 -26.82
CA ALA A 1 -26.12 -16.28 -26.81
C ALA A 1 -25.73 -14.81 -26.65
N GLN A 2 -25.52 -14.35 -25.40
CA GLN A 2 -24.98 -13.03 -25.13
C GLN A 2 -23.49 -13.16 -24.88
N SER A 3 -22.71 -12.52 -25.73
CA SER A 3 -21.28 -12.34 -25.62
C SER A 3 -20.98 -11.49 -24.39
N LEU A 4 -20.33 -12.06 -23.40
CA LEU A 4 -19.69 -11.33 -22.31
C LEU A 4 -18.42 -10.69 -22.90
N PHE A 5 -18.47 -9.41 -23.16
CA PHE A 5 -17.29 -8.61 -23.50
C PHE A 5 -16.41 -8.49 -22.26
N GLY A 6 -15.37 -9.28 -22.19
CA GLY A 6 -14.22 -8.95 -21.38
C GLY A 6 -13.64 -7.65 -21.93
N THR A 7 -13.54 -6.61 -21.10
CA THR A 7 -12.78 -5.41 -21.42
C THR A 7 -11.31 -5.84 -21.47
N GLU A 8 -10.77 -6.11 -22.66
CA GLU A 8 -9.34 -6.23 -22.86
C GLU A 8 -8.72 -4.91 -22.42
N CYS A 9 -7.77 -4.99 -21.48
CA CYS A 9 -6.99 -3.84 -21.06
C CYS A 9 -6.20 -3.33 -22.27
N ASN A 10 -6.60 -2.17 -22.79
CA ASN A 10 -6.07 -1.60 -24.04
C ASN A 10 -4.83 -0.71 -23.75
N GLN A 11 -4.08 -1.03 -22.69
CA GLN A 11 -2.90 -0.28 -22.26
C GLN A 11 -1.62 -0.87 -22.86
N LYS A 12 -0.70 0.00 -23.26
CA LYS A 12 0.63 -0.34 -23.76
C LYS A 12 1.69 0.40 -22.95
N VAL A 13 2.86 -0.20 -22.85
CA VAL A 13 4.04 0.38 -22.20
C VAL A 13 4.97 0.94 -23.26
N VAL A 14 5.41 2.18 -23.09
CA VAL A 14 6.41 2.84 -23.93
C VAL A 14 7.58 3.33 -23.07
N ASP A 15 8.76 3.46 -23.66
CA ASP A 15 9.99 4.00 -23.03
C ASP A 15 10.37 3.29 -21.70
N PHE A 16 10.30 1.95 -21.69
CA PHE A 16 10.64 1.14 -20.53
C PHE A 16 12.14 1.24 -20.18
N GLU A 17 12.43 1.67 -18.95
CA GLU A 17 13.78 1.75 -18.39
C GLU A 17 13.77 1.32 -16.93
N ILE A 18 14.78 0.55 -16.50
CA ILE A 18 14.98 0.23 -15.08
C ILE A 18 15.98 1.21 -14.49
N LEU A 19 15.50 2.04 -13.56
CA LEU A 19 16.34 2.97 -12.82
C LEU A 19 17.08 2.23 -11.69
N THR A 20 18.30 2.66 -11.38
CA THR A 20 19.04 2.15 -10.22
C THR A 20 18.28 2.56 -8.94
N PRO A 21 17.86 1.62 -8.09
CA PRO A 21 17.20 1.96 -6.84
C PRO A 21 18.15 2.71 -5.91
N PRO A 22 17.65 3.52 -4.96
CA PRO A 22 18.48 4.19 -3.97
C PRO A 22 19.27 3.16 -3.15
N ALA A 23 20.45 3.57 -2.65
CA ALA A 23 21.31 2.71 -1.87
C ALA A 23 20.56 2.11 -0.67
N PRO A 24 20.72 0.80 -0.39
CA PRO A 24 20.10 0.17 0.76
C PRO A 24 20.54 0.81 2.08
N GLY A 25 19.66 0.92 3.06
CA GLY A 25 19.99 1.21 4.44
C GLY A 25 19.65 2.61 4.96
N THR A 26 19.06 3.51 4.16
CA THR A 26 18.55 4.78 4.68
C THR A 26 17.08 4.59 5.09
N PRO A 27 16.73 4.63 6.41
CA PRO A 27 15.35 4.50 6.84
C PRO A 27 14.49 5.66 6.34
N PHE A 28 13.32 5.34 5.78
CA PHE A 28 12.27 6.31 5.54
C PHE A 28 11.64 6.71 6.88
N HIS A 29 11.31 7.99 7.04
CA HIS A 29 10.59 8.53 8.20
C HIS A 29 9.25 9.10 7.77
N HIS A 30 8.16 8.65 8.42
CA HIS A 30 6.80 9.11 8.13
C HIS A 30 6.03 9.32 9.42
N ALA A 31 5.55 10.53 9.66
CA ALA A 31 4.65 10.86 10.76
C ALA A 31 3.22 11.03 10.24
N PHE A 32 2.25 10.44 10.94
CA PHE A 32 0.84 10.47 10.54
C PHE A 32 -0.08 10.68 11.74
N PRO A 33 -1.23 11.31 11.54
CA PRO A 33 -2.16 11.59 12.62
C PRO A 33 -3.04 10.39 12.96
N VAL A 34 -3.35 10.24 14.25
CA VAL A 34 -4.30 9.24 14.75
C VAL A 34 -5.25 9.85 15.77
N HIS A 35 -6.45 9.26 15.89
CA HIS A 35 -7.44 9.68 16.89
C HIS A 35 -7.25 9.01 18.25
N ASP A 36 -6.60 7.85 18.30
CA ASP A 36 -6.39 7.03 19.49
C ASP A 36 -5.07 6.26 19.38
N LEU A 37 -4.17 6.50 20.36
CA LEU A 37 -2.86 5.83 20.37
C LEU A 37 -2.94 4.35 20.77
N GLN A 38 -3.91 3.97 21.62
CA GLN A 38 -4.06 2.55 21.96
C GLN A 38 -4.58 1.75 20.76
N ALA A 39 -5.59 2.27 20.06
CA ALA A 39 -6.07 1.65 18.82
C ALA A 39 -4.97 1.56 17.76
N ALA A 40 -4.12 2.59 17.62
CA ALA A 40 -2.95 2.56 16.74
C ALA A 40 -1.95 1.48 17.18
N LYS A 41 -1.71 1.34 18.47
CA LYS A 41 -0.80 0.32 19.03
C LYS A 41 -1.28 -1.09 18.76
N ASP A 42 -2.57 -1.36 19.00
CA ASP A 42 -3.19 -2.65 18.73
C ASP A 42 -3.15 -3.01 17.24
N PHE A 43 -3.25 -2.01 16.38
CA PHE A 43 -3.20 -2.18 14.94
C PHE A 43 -1.76 -2.33 14.41
N TYR A 44 -0.90 -1.33 14.62
CA TYR A 44 0.47 -1.32 14.08
C TYR A 44 1.37 -2.34 14.78
N GLY A 45 1.34 -2.39 16.11
CA GLY A 45 2.10 -3.37 16.88
C GLY A 45 1.48 -4.77 16.82
N GLY A 46 0.16 -4.88 17.02
CA GLY A 46 -0.54 -6.17 17.08
C GLY A 46 -0.78 -6.79 15.71
N ILE A 47 -1.54 -6.09 14.82
CA ILE A 47 -1.95 -6.68 13.53
C ILE A 47 -0.81 -6.63 12.52
N LEU A 48 -0.17 -5.47 12.31
CA LEU A 48 0.92 -5.35 11.33
C LEU A 48 2.24 -5.95 11.84
N GLY A 49 2.40 -6.10 13.16
CA GLY A 49 3.62 -6.67 13.75
C GLY A 49 4.81 -5.72 13.73
N CYS A 50 4.56 -4.41 13.71
CA CYS A 50 5.62 -3.41 13.82
C CYS A 50 6.28 -3.48 15.21
N ILE A 51 7.59 -3.31 15.26
CA ILE A 51 8.30 -3.21 16.54
C ILE A 51 8.04 -1.82 17.13
N GLU A 52 7.54 -1.77 18.36
CA GLU A 52 7.33 -0.51 19.07
C GLU A 52 8.65 0.13 19.47
N GLY A 53 8.76 1.44 19.27
CA GLY A 53 9.91 2.24 19.66
C GLY A 53 9.57 3.21 20.80
N ARG A 54 10.10 4.43 20.71
CA ARG A 54 9.87 5.49 21.69
C ARG A 54 8.38 5.90 21.72
N SER A 55 7.93 6.38 22.87
CA SER A 55 6.56 6.82 23.02
C SER A 55 6.44 8.01 23.98
N SER A 56 5.31 8.70 23.89
CA SER A 56 4.86 9.70 24.86
C SER A 56 3.33 9.62 24.99
N ALA A 57 2.75 10.50 25.80
CA ALA A 57 1.30 10.62 25.89
C ALA A 57 0.61 11.07 24.58
N LYS A 58 1.37 11.52 23.56
CA LYS A 58 0.84 12.08 22.33
C LYS A 58 1.38 11.47 21.05
N TRP A 59 2.33 10.56 21.13
CA TRP A 59 2.89 9.90 19.95
C TRP A 59 3.53 8.55 20.30
N GLN A 60 3.64 7.69 19.29
CA GLN A 60 4.28 6.38 19.36
C GLN A 60 5.08 6.11 18.09
N ASP A 61 6.38 5.76 18.25
CA ASP A 61 7.25 5.30 17.16
C ASP A 61 7.03 3.81 16.90
N TYR A 62 7.13 3.42 15.63
CA TYR A 62 7.17 2.02 15.21
C TYR A 62 8.26 1.81 14.17
N SER A 63 8.85 0.62 14.17
CA SER A 63 9.66 0.13 13.05
C SER A 63 8.79 -0.73 12.14
N LEU A 64 8.52 -0.24 10.93
CA LEU A 64 7.86 -1.00 9.86
C LEU A 64 8.95 -1.48 8.88
N HIS A 65 9.39 -2.73 9.01
CA HIS A 65 10.48 -3.32 8.23
C HIS A 65 11.77 -2.46 8.20
N GLY A 66 12.12 -1.83 9.34
CA GLY A 66 13.32 -0.98 9.45
C GLY A 66 13.10 0.49 9.05
N HIS A 67 11.91 0.86 8.59
CA HIS A 67 11.51 2.25 8.39
C HIS A 67 10.81 2.78 9.62
N GLN A 68 11.06 4.06 9.98
CA GLN A 68 10.44 4.68 11.13
C GLN A 68 9.11 5.32 10.73
N ILE A 69 8.02 4.85 11.34
CA ILE A 69 6.72 5.51 11.25
C ILE A 69 6.28 5.97 12.64
N VAL A 70 5.59 7.10 12.71
CA VAL A 70 5.21 7.72 13.99
C VAL A 70 3.75 8.11 13.98
N ALA A 71 2.96 7.47 14.85
CA ALA A 71 1.58 7.85 15.09
C ALA A 71 1.52 9.02 16.05
N HIS A 72 0.91 10.15 15.63
CA HIS A 72 0.67 11.33 16.47
C HIS A 72 -0.81 11.47 16.82
N TRP A 73 -1.13 11.51 18.10
CA TRP A 73 -2.49 11.82 18.54
C TRP A 73 -2.80 13.30 18.28
N VAL A 74 -3.85 13.55 17.50
CA VAL A 74 -4.28 14.91 17.11
C VAL A 74 -5.71 15.23 17.55
N GLY A 75 -6.31 14.38 18.37
CA GLY A 75 -7.67 14.53 18.91
C GLY A 75 -8.56 13.33 18.56
N ASN A 76 -9.53 13.06 19.42
CA ASN A 76 -10.37 11.86 19.32
C ASN A 76 -11.31 11.87 18.10
N ASP A 77 -11.58 13.04 17.55
CA ASP A 77 -12.49 13.22 16.40
C ASP A 77 -11.76 13.11 15.04
N TYR A 78 -10.44 12.92 15.04
CA TYR A 78 -9.68 12.82 13.80
C TYR A 78 -10.13 11.62 12.98
N ARG A 79 -10.33 11.85 11.68
CA ARG A 79 -10.49 10.82 10.64
C ARG A 79 -9.76 11.30 9.39
N CYS A 80 -9.01 10.40 8.76
CA CYS A 80 -8.36 10.70 7.49
C CYS A 80 -9.43 10.96 6.41
N GLN A 81 -9.22 12.03 5.65
CA GLN A 81 -10.09 12.34 4.51
C GLN A 81 -9.69 11.47 3.32
N ASP A 82 -10.69 10.93 2.64
CA ASP A 82 -10.50 10.08 1.47
C ASP A 82 -10.57 10.88 0.17
N TYR A 83 -9.59 10.63 -0.69
CA TYR A 83 -9.59 10.97 -2.11
C TYR A 83 -9.30 9.69 -2.88
N PHE A 84 -9.79 9.58 -4.11
CA PHE A 84 -9.62 8.38 -4.93
C PHE A 84 -9.17 8.73 -6.33
N ASN A 85 -8.30 7.87 -6.90
CA ASN A 85 -7.91 7.89 -8.30
C ASN A 85 -8.21 6.51 -8.92
N PRO A 86 -8.85 6.45 -10.10
CA PRO A 86 -8.98 5.20 -10.82
C PRO A 86 -7.63 4.75 -11.37
N VAL A 87 -7.19 3.55 -11.02
CA VAL A 87 -5.93 2.96 -11.51
C VAL A 87 -6.14 1.47 -11.75
N ASP A 88 -6.01 1.02 -12.98
CA ASP A 88 -6.15 -0.38 -13.40
C ASP A 88 -7.43 -1.04 -12.87
N GLY A 89 -8.55 -0.33 -12.96
CA GLY A 89 -9.88 -0.81 -12.56
C GLY A 89 -10.23 -0.64 -11.08
N ASP A 90 -9.27 -0.23 -10.23
CA ASP A 90 -9.50 0.04 -8.82
C ASP A 90 -9.67 1.53 -8.52
N GLU A 91 -10.52 1.86 -7.55
CA GLU A 91 -10.58 3.17 -6.91
C GLU A 91 -9.49 3.24 -5.83
N VAL A 92 -8.29 3.71 -6.21
CA VAL A 92 -7.12 3.77 -5.32
C VAL A 92 -7.24 4.93 -4.35
N PRO A 93 -7.25 4.68 -3.03
CA PRO A 93 -7.34 5.76 -2.04
C PRO A 93 -6.03 6.57 -1.96
N VAL A 94 -6.15 7.88 -1.79
CA VAL A 94 -5.04 8.83 -1.67
C VAL A 94 -5.33 9.80 -0.50
N PRO A 95 -4.35 10.09 0.40
CA PRO A 95 -3.03 9.48 0.49
C PRO A 95 -3.06 8.04 0.96
N HIS A 96 -2.01 7.31 0.70
CA HIS A 96 -1.76 6.00 1.29
C HIS A 96 -0.26 5.80 1.57
N THR A 97 0.06 4.90 2.49
CA THR A 97 1.44 4.57 2.89
C THR A 97 1.56 3.05 3.01
N GLY A 98 2.73 2.50 2.71
CA GLY A 98 2.99 1.07 2.88
C GLY A 98 4.32 0.64 2.31
N LEU A 99 4.42 -0.64 1.98
CA LEU A 99 5.67 -1.26 1.54
C LEU A 99 5.47 -2.13 0.30
N ALA A 100 6.51 -2.18 -0.53
CA ALA A 100 6.69 -3.24 -1.49
C ALA A 100 7.41 -4.41 -0.78
N LEU A 101 6.68 -5.48 -0.54
CA LEU A 101 7.14 -6.67 0.19
C LEU A 101 7.65 -7.75 -0.76
N LYS A 102 8.29 -8.78 -0.21
CA LYS A 102 8.45 -10.06 -0.92
C LYS A 102 7.10 -10.76 -1.01
N GLU A 103 6.96 -11.67 -1.98
CA GLU A 103 5.67 -12.31 -2.26
C GLU A 103 5.14 -13.13 -1.08
N ASP A 104 6.01 -13.90 -0.41
CA ASP A 104 5.67 -14.68 0.78
C ASP A 104 5.28 -13.80 1.98
N GLU A 105 5.98 -12.68 2.18
CA GLU A 105 5.66 -11.69 3.21
C GLU A 105 4.31 -11.02 2.93
N PHE A 106 4.04 -10.68 1.66
CA PHE A 106 2.76 -10.10 1.24
C PHE A 106 1.58 -11.03 1.57
N HIS A 107 1.64 -12.29 1.14
CA HIS A 107 0.56 -13.24 1.38
C HIS A 107 0.39 -13.58 2.87
N THR A 108 1.49 -13.63 3.61
CA THR A 108 1.47 -13.82 5.07
C THR A 108 0.77 -12.63 5.75
N LEU A 109 1.08 -11.40 5.35
CA LEU A 109 0.45 -10.19 5.87
C LEU A 109 -1.04 -10.14 5.50
N ALA A 110 -1.38 -10.42 4.23
CA ALA A 110 -2.77 -10.44 3.76
C ALA A 110 -3.65 -11.38 4.58
N LYS A 111 -3.13 -12.60 4.85
CA LYS A 111 -3.81 -13.56 5.71
C LYS A 111 -3.99 -13.02 7.13
N ARG A 112 -2.95 -12.46 7.74
CA ARG A 112 -3.00 -11.92 9.11
C ARG A 112 -3.99 -10.77 9.24
N VAL A 113 -4.03 -9.85 8.27
CA VAL A 113 -4.99 -8.74 8.22
C VAL A 113 -6.42 -9.26 8.09
N SER A 114 -6.64 -10.25 7.23
CA SER A 114 -7.94 -10.92 7.06
C SER A 114 -8.39 -11.64 8.32
N ASP A 115 -7.50 -12.43 8.96
CA ASP A 115 -7.79 -13.17 10.18
C ASP A 115 -8.12 -12.23 11.36
N ALA A 116 -7.56 -11.01 11.37
CA ALA A 116 -7.86 -9.97 12.35
C ALA A 116 -9.21 -9.26 12.09
N GLY A 117 -9.92 -9.61 11.03
CA GLY A 117 -11.23 -9.03 10.69
C GLY A 117 -11.15 -7.61 10.10
N VAL A 118 -9.98 -7.17 9.64
CA VAL A 118 -9.82 -5.87 8.96
C VAL A 118 -10.47 -5.94 7.57
N THR A 119 -11.33 -4.97 7.27
CA THR A 119 -11.97 -4.88 5.96
C THR A 119 -11.01 -4.27 4.93
N PHE A 120 -10.82 -4.96 3.82
CA PHE A 120 -10.07 -4.41 2.69
C PHE A 120 -10.91 -3.40 1.90
N ILE A 121 -10.30 -2.27 1.52
CA ILE A 121 -10.82 -1.34 0.50
C ILE A 121 -10.66 -2.01 -0.88
N VAL A 122 -9.45 -2.51 -1.13
CA VAL A 122 -9.09 -3.29 -2.31
C VAL A 122 -8.55 -4.64 -1.81
N PRO A 123 -9.29 -5.75 -1.98
CA PRO A 123 -8.82 -7.08 -1.58
C PRO A 123 -7.53 -7.48 -2.29
N PRO A 124 -6.72 -8.40 -1.72
CA PRO A 124 -5.52 -8.90 -2.37
C PRO A 124 -5.81 -9.46 -3.77
N HIS A 125 -5.25 -8.85 -4.81
CA HIS A 125 -5.36 -9.32 -6.20
C HIS A 125 -4.19 -8.81 -7.05
N LYS A 126 -4.06 -9.34 -8.27
CA LYS A 126 -3.07 -8.88 -9.24
C LYS A 126 -3.58 -7.68 -10.02
N ARG A 127 -2.66 -6.74 -10.29
CA ARG A 127 -2.87 -5.57 -11.13
C ARG A 127 -1.81 -5.53 -12.23
N PHE A 128 -2.09 -4.82 -13.31
CA PHE A 128 -1.21 -4.65 -14.46
C PHE A 128 -0.72 -5.99 -15.04
N GLU A 129 -1.61 -7.00 -15.08
CA GLU A 129 -1.27 -8.33 -15.56
C GLU A 129 -0.67 -8.29 -16.97
N GLY A 130 0.47 -8.99 -17.14
CA GLY A 130 1.22 -9.04 -18.41
C GLY A 130 2.04 -7.79 -18.71
N MET A 131 1.99 -6.75 -17.87
CA MET A 131 2.76 -5.52 -18.03
C MET A 131 3.99 -5.51 -17.10
N PRO A 132 5.00 -4.65 -17.36
CA PRO A 132 6.16 -4.53 -16.48
C PRO A 132 5.81 -4.20 -15.01
N GLY A 133 4.70 -3.49 -14.78
CA GLY A 133 4.19 -3.14 -13.45
C GLY A 133 3.35 -4.22 -12.77
N GLU A 134 3.28 -5.45 -13.32
CA GLU A 134 2.50 -6.53 -12.71
C GLU A 134 2.88 -6.74 -11.25
N GLN A 135 1.86 -6.68 -10.39
CA GLN A 135 2.03 -6.75 -8.95
C GLN A 135 0.78 -7.30 -8.26
N TRP A 136 0.96 -7.92 -7.11
CA TRP A 136 -0.11 -8.09 -6.14
C TRP A 136 -0.25 -6.81 -5.33
N THR A 137 -1.46 -6.41 -5.01
CA THR A 137 -1.75 -5.27 -4.13
C THR A 137 -2.90 -5.57 -3.18
N MET A 138 -2.95 -4.85 -2.06
CA MET A 138 -4.09 -4.78 -1.16
C MET A 138 -4.13 -3.43 -0.48
N PHE A 139 -5.36 -2.90 -0.25
CA PHE A 139 -5.57 -1.67 0.50
C PHE A 139 -6.54 -1.89 1.65
N PHE A 140 -6.23 -1.30 2.79
CA PHE A 140 -7.07 -1.28 3.97
C PHE A 140 -6.78 -0.02 4.82
N LYS A 141 -7.61 0.21 5.85
CA LYS A 141 -7.46 1.37 6.72
C LYS A 141 -6.95 0.98 8.10
N ASP A 142 -6.19 1.90 8.71
CA ASP A 142 -5.97 1.88 10.15
C ASP A 142 -7.25 2.33 10.90
N PRO A 143 -7.30 2.23 12.26
CA PRO A 143 -8.46 2.66 13.04
C PRO A 143 -8.81 4.14 12.91
N SER A 144 -7.89 4.99 12.45
CA SER A 144 -8.09 6.42 12.25
C SER A 144 -8.49 6.78 10.82
N GLY A 145 -8.65 5.77 9.95
CA GLY A 145 -9.01 5.92 8.55
C GLY A 145 -7.83 6.21 7.64
N ASN A 146 -6.58 6.19 8.12
CA ASN A 146 -5.41 6.32 7.26
C ASN A 146 -5.32 5.09 6.34
N ASN A 147 -5.08 5.34 5.03
CA ASN A 147 -5.02 4.27 4.05
C ASN A 147 -3.63 3.65 4.00
N LEU A 148 -3.59 2.33 3.93
CA LEU A 148 -2.39 1.54 3.78
C LEU A 148 -2.45 0.73 2.50
N GLU A 149 -1.35 0.72 1.73
CA GLU A 149 -1.12 -0.20 0.62
C GLU A 149 0.05 -1.11 0.94
N PHE A 150 -0.13 -2.41 0.77
CA PHE A 150 0.99 -3.34 0.67
C PHE A 150 0.93 -4.00 -0.69
N LYS A 151 2.10 -4.16 -1.31
CA LYS A 151 2.22 -4.76 -2.63
C LYS A 151 3.45 -5.63 -2.76
N THR A 152 3.49 -6.47 -3.79
CA THR A 152 4.67 -7.20 -4.21
C THR A 152 4.72 -7.27 -5.72
N MET A 153 5.88 -6.94 -6.29
CA MET A 153 6.08 -6.98 -7.73
C MET A 153 6.29 -8.42 -8.18
N SER A 154 5.67 -8.83 -9.29
CA SER A 154 5.97 -10.11 -9.95
C SER A 154 7.44 -10.20 -10.39
N LYS A 155 8.03 -9.05 -10.71
CA LYS A 155 9.47 -8.88 -10.97
C LYS A 155 9.98 -7.75 -10.08
N PRO A 156 10.69 -8.05 -8.97
CA PRO A 156 11.13 -7.04 -8.00
C PRO A 156 11.93 -5.88 -8.61
N GLU A 157 12.71 -6.14 -9.64
CA GLU A 157 13.50 -5.14 -10.39
C GLU A 157 12.63 -4.07 -11.06
N ASN A 158 11.37 -4.39 -11.38
CA ASN A 158 10.45 -3.47 -12.05
C ASN A 158 9.84 -2.42 -11.10
N LEU A 159 10.05 -2.52 -9.79
CA LEU A 159 9.55 -1.51 -8.84
C LEU A 159 10.00 -0.09 -9.19
N PHE A 160 11.20 0.03 -9.75
CA PHE A 160 11.79 1.31 -10.17
C PHE A 160 11.89 1.43 -11.69
N ALA A 161 11.12 0.64 -12.43
CA ALA A 161 11.07 0.76 -13.87
C ALA A 161 10.44 2.09 -14.29
N LYS A 162 11.01 2.72 -15.30
CA LYS A 162 10.46 3.92 -15.92
C LYS A 162 9.79 3.53 -17.22
N TYR A 163 8.50 3.82 -17.32
CA TYR A 163 7.72 3.65 -18.55
C TYR A 163 6.46 4.49 -18.45
N GLU A 164 5.84 4.76 -19.57
CA GLU A 164 4.54 5.41 -19.64
C GLU A 164 3.46 4.39 -19.96
N VAL A 165 2.34 4.48 -19.26
CA VAL A 165 1.14 3.70 -19.55
C VAL A 165 0.22 4.61 -20.37
N VAL A 166 0.01 4.26 -21.63
CA VAL A 166 -0.85 5.01 -22.54
C VAL A 166 -2.02 4.14 -22.99
N ASP A 167 -3.15 4.76 -23.28
CA ASP A 167 -4.25 4.05 -23.92
C ASP A 167 -3.84 3.66 -25.34
N ALA A 168 -4.08 2.41 -25.75
CA ALA A 168 -3.72 1.92 -27.06
C ALA A 168 -4.47 2.64 -28.21
N THR A 169 -5.50 3.44 -27.90
CA THR A 169 -6.20 4.30 -28.85
C THR A 169 -5.49 5.63 -29.10
N GLU A 170 -4.48 5.98 -28.28
CA GLU A 170 -3.70 7.23 -28.40
C GLU A 170 -2.39 7.03 -29.20
N LEU A 171 -2.11 5.80 -29.64
CA LEU A 171 -0.97 5.41 -30.49
C LEU A 171 -1.40 5.16 -31.92
#